data_21fbbc298f4b34ebdbe791ad2b4c4b98
#
_entry.id   21fbbc298f4b34ebdbe791ad2b4c4b98
#
_cell.length_a   1.000
_cell.length_b   1.000
_cell.length_c   1.000
_cell.angle_alpha   90.00
_cell.angle_beta   90.00
_cell.angle_gamma   90.00
#
_symmetry.space_group_name_H-M   'P 1'
#
loop_
_entity.id
_entity.type
_entity.pdbx_description
1 polymer ?
#
loop_
_entity_poly.entity_id
_entity_poly.type
_entity_poly.pdbx_seq_one_letter_code
_entity_poly.pdbx_strand_id
1 'polypeptide(L)'
;SLATGAALAAVSPEEAARLGKDLTPMGAEMAGNADGSIPPWNPEGTKVAAGFVPDSGNYIDPYADEKPLYTIDASNWQEYAEVLTPGTRAMFEKYGADGYRMNVYPTHRGTIRPDWYYANTLKNATGASLVADGQKIEGNLPGLPFPIPQSALEVMWNHMIRYGEDFNMDYDVYYVGSNGKPVLSTTALSTSVFPMFKTPDEPVGETPWTMLRINYKAPARRAGEILLVHEPGADYTEGKGRKAWQYLVGQRRVRLAPAVSFDTPNPGVAGTTTYDDSFIYNGSPERFDWTLIGKKEMIVPSNSYKFVFENKVEDMLGEKFLDPEAIRWEKHRVWIVDSNLKEGSRHLYSRRTFYLTEDSWTAVA
;
A
#
# COMPACT_ATOMS: atom_id res chain seq x y z
N SER A 1 35.01 -3.21 15.65
CA SER A 1 34.08 -4.12 16.35
C SER A 1 32.91 -4.40 15.42
N LEU A 2 32.82 -5.62 14.92
CA LEU A 2 31.68 -6.15 14.21
C LEU A 2 30.52 -6.22 15.22
N ALA A 3 29.60 -5.25 15.19
CA ALA A 3 28.32 -5.39 15.83
C ALA A 3 27.53 -6.44 15.02
N THR A 4 27.49 -7.67 15.50
CA THR A 4 26.51 -8.65 15.03
C THR A 4 25.13 -8.12 15.44
N GLY A 5 24.42 -7.49 14.49
CA GLY A 5 23.02 -7.16 14.68
C GLY A 5 22.28 -8.45 15.06
N ALA A 6 21.65 -8.45 16.23
CA ALA A 6 20.85 -9.59 16.66
C ALA A 6 19.73 -9.77 15.64
N ALA A 7 19.64 -10.96 15.02
CA ALA A 7 18.48 -11.34 14.25
C ALA A 7 17.25 -11.25 15.19
N LEU A 8 16.23 -10.48 14.80
CA LEU A 8 14.95 -10.52 15.50
C LEU A 8 14.39 -11.94 15.30
N ALA A 9 14.18 -12.65 16.40
CA ALA A 9 13.75 -14.04 16.36
C ALA A 9 12.33 -14.14 15.78
N ALA A 10 12.11 -15.16 14.96
CA ALA A 10 10.78 -15.61 14.57
C ALA A 10 9.91 -15.85 15.83
N VAL A 11 8.60 -15.76 15.69
CA VAL A 11 7.68 -16.03 16.81
C VAL A 11 7.74 -17.50 17.25
N SER A 12 7.32 -17.79 18.47
CA SER A 12 7.30 -19.17 18.98
C SER A 12 6.29 -20.04 18.21
N PRO A 13 6.49 -21.37 18.17
CA PRO A 13 5.51 -22.28 17.58
C PRO A 13 4.10 -22.14 18.19
N GLU A 14 3.99 -21.80 19.49
CA GLU A 14 2.73 -21.58 20.19
C GLU A 14 2.03 -20.33 19.66
N GLU A 15 2.76 -19.25 19.43
CA GLU A 15 2.21 -18.04 18.83
C GLU A 15 1.81 -18.26 17.36
N ALA A 16 2.66 -18.94 16.57
CA ALA A 16 2.34 -19.28 15.20
C ALA A 16 1.08 -20.15 15.09
N ALA A 17 0.84 -21.03 16.07
CA ALA A 17 -0.35 -21.89 16.13
C ALA A 17 -1.68 -21.13 16.35
N ARG A 18 -1.65 -19.82 16.55
CA ARG A 18 -2.83 -18.95 16.58
C ARG A 18 -3.38 -18.66 15.19
N LEU A 19 -2.53 -18.73 14.16
CA LEU A 19 -2.94 -18.51 12.76
C LEU A 19 -3.96 -19.58 12.34
N GLY A 20 -5.09 -19.13 11.81
CA GLY A 20 -6.22 -19.98 11.47
C GLY A 20 -7.12 -20.38 12.67
N LYS A 21 -6.88 -19.83 13.86
CA LYS A 21 -7.71 -20.08 15.07
C LYS A 21 -8.37 -18.79 15.57
N ASP A 22 -7.65 -17.97 16.31
CA ASP A 22 -8.09 -16.64 16.78
C ASP A 22 -7.53 -15.51 15.92
N LEU A 23 -6.47 -15.80 15.17
CA LEU A 23 -5.96 -14.95 14.09
C LEU A 23 -6.31 -15.55 12.73
N THR A 24 -6.58 -14.68 11.75
CA THR A 24 -6.71 -15.09 10.35
C THR A 24 -5.41 -15.74 9.87
N PRO A 25 -5.40 -16.48 8.76
CA PRO A 25 -4.16 -17.03 8.20
C PRO A 25 -3.09 -15.95 7.88
N MET A 26 -3.48 -14.68 7.84
CA MET A 26 -2.58 -13.54 7.63
C MET A 26 -2.30 -12.73 8.91
N GLY A 27 -2.70 -13.20 10.08
CA GLY A 27 -2.39 -12.62 11.37
C GLY A 27 -3.32 -11.50 11.87
N ALA A 28 -4.38 -11.18 11.15
CA ALA A 28 -5.41 -10.28 11.63
C ALA A 28 -6.28 -10.95 12.71
N GLU A 29 -6.91 -10.18 13.60
CA GLU A 29 -7.87 -10.73 14.55
C GLU A 29 -9.10 -11.26 13.82
N MET A 30 -9.49 -12.53 14.03
CA MET A 30 -10.70 -13.08 13.40
C MET A 30 -11.97 -12.44 13.92
N ALA A 31 -12.04 -12.17 15.22
CA ALA A 31 -13.22 -11.60 15.84
C ALA A 31 -13.49 -10.16 15.40
N GLY A 32 -14.74 -9.75 15.40
CA GLY A 32 -15.12 -8.35 15.31
C GLY A 32 -14.74 -7.60 16.60
N ASN A 33 -14.94 -6.27 16.58
CA ASN A 33 -14.71 -5.46 17.78
C ASN A 33 -15.94 -5.43 18.71
N ALA A 34 -15.76 -4.86 19.90
CA ALA A 34 -16.78 -4.90 20.96
C ALA A 34 -18.06 -4.11 20.62
N ASP A 35 -17.96 -3.02 19.87
CA ASP A 35 -19.10 -2.18 19.48
C ASP A 35 -19.78 -2.64 18.18
N GLY A 36 -19.26 -3.68 17.51
CA GLY A 36 -19.80 -4.23 16.29
C GLY A 36 -19.51 -3.41 15.03
N SER A 37 -18.77 -2.31 15.13
CA SER A 37 -18.43 -1.46 13.99
C SER A 37 -17.38 -2.10 13.05
N ILE A 38 -16.60 -3.06 13.55
CA ILE A 38 -15.71 -3.93 12.77
C ILE A 38 -16.25 -5.35 12.88
N PRO A 39 -16.77 -5.95 11.80
CA PRO A 39 -17.31 -7.30 11.82
C PRO A 39 -16.20 -8.36 11.96
N PRO A 40 -16.54 -9.63 12.27
CA PRO A 40 -15.61 -10.74 12.12
C PRO A 40 -15.07 -10.83 10.70
N TRP A 41 -13.86 -11.38 10.54
CA TRP A 41 -13.29 -11.66 9.23
C TRP A 41 -14.20 -12.62 8.44
N ASN A 42 -14.39 -12.33 7.15
CA ASN A 42 -15.18 -13.18 6.26
C ASN A 42 -14.28 -14.13 5.45
N PRO A 43 -14.23 -15.41 5.78
CA PRO A 43 -13.40 -16.40 5.06
C PRO A 43 -13.87 -16.69 3.64
N GLU A 44 -15.12 -16.37 3.30
CA GLU A 44 -15.64 -16.53 1.94
C GLU A 44 -15.20 -15.41 1.00
N GLY A 45 -14.62 -14.33 1.56
CA GLY A 45 -14.21 -13.17 0.79
C GLY A 45 -15.36 -12.25 0.42
N THR A 46 -15.04 -11.25 -0.39
CA THR A 46 -16.02 -10.31 -0.95
C THR A 46 -16.87 -11.03 -2.01
N LYS A 47 -18.18 -10.90 -1.92
CA LYS A 47 -19.08 -11.41 -2.99
C LYS A 47 -18.77 -10.71 -4.30
N VAL A 48 -18.70 -11.51 -5.36
CA VAL A 48 -18.60 -10.97 -6.72
C VAL A 48 -19.93 -10.27 -7.05
N ALA A 49 -19.84 -9.01 -7.48
CA ALA A 49 -21.02 -8.24 -7.87
C ALA A 49 -21.75 -8.86 -9.07
N ALA A 50 -23.06 -8.76 -9.10
CA ALA A 50 -23.86 -9.22 -10.23
C ALA A 50 -23.43 -8.47 -11.52
N GLY A 51 -23.22 -9.23 -12.59
CA GLY A 51 -22.78 -8.67 -13.89
C GLY A 51 -21.26 -8.48 -14.02
N PHE A 52 -20.46 -8.81 -13.00
CA PHE A 52 -19.01 -8.82 -13.15
C PHE A 52 -18.57 -9.85 -14.19
N VAL A 53 -17.72 -9.43 -15.12
CA VAL A 53 -17.13 -10.31 -16.14
C VAL A 53 -15.63 -10.36 -15.89
N PRO A 54 -15.04 -11.54 -15.61
CA PRO A 54 -13.60 -11.69 -15.48
C PRO A 54 -12.86 -11.13 -16.68
N ASP A 55 -11.69 -10.56 -16.47
CA ASP A 55 -10.81 -9.97 -17.49
C ASP A 55 -11.43 -8.84 -18.34
N SER A 56 -12.58 -8.32 -17.95
CA SER A 56 -13.20 -7.17 -18.62
C SER A 56 -12.45 -5.85 -18.41
N GLY A 57 -11.57 -5.80 -17.41
CA GLY A 57 -10.89 -4.59 -16.97
C GLY A 57 -11.72 -3.66 -16.10
N ASN A 58 -12.99 -4.01 -15.85
CA ASN A 58 -13.90 -3.23 -15.01
C ASN A 58 -14.37 -4.06 -13.81
N TYR A 59 -14.20 -3.51 -12.62
CA TYR A 59 -14.78 -4.08 -11.40
C TYR A 59 -16.06 -3.32 -11.07
N ILE A 60 -17.08 -4.07 -10.69
CA ILE A 60 -18.37 -3.54 -10.25
C ILE A 60 -18.34 -3.46 -8.73
N ASP A 61 -18.79 -2.34 -8.17
CA ASP A 61 -18.86 -2.16 -6.72
C ASP A 61 -19.85 -3.15 -6.10
N PRO A 62 -19.41 -4.11 -5.29
CA PRO A 62 -20.29 -5.06 -4.62
C PRO A 62 -21.13 -4.42 -3.50
N TYR A 63 -20.82 -3.18 -3.14
CA TYR A 63 -21.43 -2.41 -2.04
C TYR A 63 -22.18 -1.17 -2.54
N ALA A 64 -22.47 -1.07 -3.85
CA ALA A 64 -23.06 0.12 -4.47
C ALA A 64 -24.40 0.55 -3.86
N ASP A 65 -25.20 -0.39 -3.33
CA ASP A 65 -26.48 -0.14 -2.70
C ASP A 65 -26.39 0.33 -1.24
N GLU A 66 -25.20 0.29 -0.64
CA GLU A 66 -25.00 0.69 0.76
C GLU A 66 -25.05 2.22 0.91
N LYS A 67 -25.58 2.64 2.05
CA LYS A 67 -25.61 4.06 2.43
C LYS A 67 -24.63 4.30 3.57
N PRO A 68 -24.10 5.52 3.70
CA PRO A 68 -23.32 5.89 4.86
C PRO A 68 -24.09 5.64 6.16
N LEU A 69 -23.41 5.10 7.15
CA LEU A 69 -23.93 4.99 8.52
C LEU A 69 -24.03 6.38 9.17
N TYR A 70 -23.03 7.21 8.89
CA TYR A 70 -22.96 8.61 9.33
C TYR A 70 -21.94 9.37 8.47
N THR A 71 -22.01 10.69 8.58
CA THR A 71 -21.07 11.60 7.93
C THR A 71 -20.29 12.37 8.99
N ILE A 72 -18.99 12.45 8.83
CA ILE A 72 -18.10 13.29 9.62
C ILE A 72 -17.84 14.56 8.81
N ASP A 73 -18.09 15.73 9.39
CA ASP A 73 -17.92 17.02 8.75
C ASP A 73 -17.35 18.09 9.72
N ALA A 74 -17.36 19.34 9.29
CA ALA A 74 -16.84 20.47 10.08
C ALA A 74 -17.49 20.62 11.45
N SER A 75 -18.74 20.17 11.63
CA SER A 75 -19.51 20.35 12.86
C SER A 75 -19.21 19.31 13.94
N ASN A 76 -18.72 18.13 13.56
CA ASN A 76 -18.61 16.98 14.48
C ASN A 76 -17.25 16.23 14.44
N TRP A 77 -16.31 16.58 13.56
CA TRP A 77 -15.07 15.79 13.41
C TRP A 77 -14.24 15.67 14.69
N GLN A 78 -14.34 16.64 15.61
CA GLN A 78 -13.62 16.60 16.88
C GLN A 78 -14.05 15.41 17.76
N GLU A 79 -15.29 14.96 17.65
CA GLU A 79 -15.82 13.78 18.36
C GLU A 79 -15.13 12.49 17.88
N TYR A 80 -14.64 12.49 16.64
CA TYR A 80 -13.96 11.37 16.00
C TYR A 80 -12.45 11.49 15.98
N ALA A 81 -11.88 12.56 16.55
CA ALA A 81 -10.44 12.89 16.43
C ALA A 81 -9.51 11.72 16.79
N GLU A 82 -9.90 10.89 17.74
CA GLU A 82 -9.10 9.72 18.20
C GLU A 82 -9.03 8.58 17.17
N VAL A 83 -9.99 8.50 16.24
CA VAL A 83 -10.05 7.47 15.19
C VAL A 83 -9.71 8.04 13.80
N LEU A 84 -9.32 9.30 13.71
CA LEU A 84 -8.86 9.97 12.51
C LEU A 84 -7.33 10.10 12.50
N THR A 85 -6.70 9.92 11.34
CA THR A 85 -5.27 10.18 11.20
C THR A 85 -4.96 11.68 11.38
N PRO A 86 -3.73 12.06 11.79
CA PRO A 86 -3.34 13.47 11.84
C PRO A 86 -3.54 14.21 10.52
N GLY A 87 -3.28 13.55 9.38
CA GLY A 87 -3.52 14.12 8.06
C GLY A 87 -5.00 14.41 7.81
N THR A 88 -5.89 13.48 8.16
CA THR A 88 -7.33 13.66 8.03
C THR A 88 -7.85 14.80 8.91
N ARG A 89 -7.35 14.90 10.16
CA ARG A 89 -7.69 16.03 11.03
C ARG A 89 -7.27 17.37 10.45
N ALA A 90 -6.05 17.44 9.91
CA ALA A 90 -5.57 18.65 9.22
C ALA A 90 -6.43 19.00 7.99
N MET A 91 -7.00 18.03 7.29
CA MET A 91 -7.95 18.28 6.21
C MET A 91 -9.23 18.93 6.73
N PHE A 92 -9.80 18.48 7.87
CA PHE A 92 -10.95 19.12 8.50
C PHE A 92 -10.63 20.54 8.99
N GLU A 93 -9.48 20.74 9.63
CA GLU A 93 -9.04 22.07 10.09
C GLU A 93 -8.95 23.05 8.93
N LYS A 94 -8.41 22.61 7.81
CA LYS A 94 -8.13 23.48 6.66
C LYS A 94 -9.31 23.65 5.73
N TYR A 95 -10.07 22.59 5.48
CA TYR A 95 -11.08 22.54 4.43
C TYR A 95 -12.49 22.17 4.91
N GLY A 96 -12.70 22.01 6.21
CA GLY A 96 -14.03 21.70 6.76
C GLY A 96 -15.05 22.77 6.40
N ALA A 97 -14.67 24.06 6.50
CA ALA A 97 -15.53 25.18 6.11
C ALA A 97 -15.82 25.23 4.59
N ASP A 98 -14.99 24.59 3.77
CA ASP A 98 -15.19 24.45 2.32
C ASP A 98 -16.02 23.23 1.95
N GLY A 99 -16.55 22.48 2.93
CA GLY A 99 -17.39 21.31 2.72
C GLY A 99 -16.67 19.96 2.68
N TYR A 100 -15.39 19.90 3.12
CA TYR A 100 -14.73 18.61 3.29
C TYR A 100 -15.48 17.76 4.32
N ARG A 101 -15.78 16.51 3.94
CA ARG A 101 -16.52 15.55 4.77
C ARG A 101 -16.10 14.13 4.45
N MET A 102 -16.43 13.21 5.33
CA MET A 102 -16.18 11.77 5.18
C MET A 102 -17.49 11.01 5.38
N ASN A 103 -17.90 10.25 4.38
CA ASN A 103 -19.04 9.35 4.47
C ASN A 103 -18.55 8.00 4.98
N VAL A 104 -18.94 7.61 6.19
CA VAL A 104 -18.51 6.36 6.82
C VAL A 104 -19.54 5.27 6.57
N TYR A 105 -19.09 4.17 6.00
CA TYR A 105 -19.90 3.03 5.59
C TYR A 105 -19.69 1.80 6.49
N PRO A 106 -20.54 0.77 6.39
CA PRO A 106 -20.29 -0.52 7.02
C PRO A 106 -18.92 -1.08 6.60
N THR A 107 -18.20 -1.62 7.57
CA THR A 107 -16.87 -2.21 7.33
C THR A 107 -16.99 -3.60 6.72
N HIS A 108 -16.19 -3.87 5.69
CA HIS A 108 -16.07 -5.19 5.05
C HIS A 108 -14.66 -5.75 5.19
N ARG A 109 -14.56 -7.01 5.62
CA ARG A 109 -13.30 -7.72 5.86
C ARG A 109 -13.23 -8.99 5.01
N GLY A 110 -13.25 -8.81 3.69
CA GLY A 110 -13.29 -9.91 2.71
C GLY A 110 -11.96 -10.18 2.02
N THR A 111 -10.82 -9.78 2.60
CA THR A 111 -9.51 -10.08 2.02
C THR A 111 -9.19 -11.56 2.15
N ILE A 112 -9.03 -12.26 1.02
CA ILE A 112 -8.62 -13.67 0.95
C ILE A 112 -7.40 -13.82 0.04
N ARG A 113 -6.68 -14.93 0.20
CA ARG A 113 -5.51 -15.30 -0.60
C ARG A 113 -5.59 -16.79 -0.95
N PRO A 114 -4.81 -17.27 -1.94
CA PRO A 114 -4.74 -18.70 -2.25
C PRO A 114 -4.25 -19.54 -1.05
N ASP A 115 -4.72 -20.78 -0.95
CA ASP A 115 -4.37 -21.69 0.15
C ASP A 115 -2.85 -21.90 0.29
N TRP A 116 -2.14 -21.98 -0.83
CA TRP A 116 -0.67 -22.11 -0.80
C TRP A 116 0.01 -20.89 -0.15
N TYR A 117 -0.55 -19.66 -0.33
CA TYR A 117 -0.03 -18.46 0.29
C TYR A 117 -0.19 -18.53 1.82
N TYR A 118 -1.32 -19.01 2.29
CA TYR A 118 -1.56 -19.22 3.72
C TYR A 118 -0.65 -20.29 4.31
N ALA A 119 -0.45 -21.41 3.59
CA ALA A 119 0.47 -22.46 4.02
C ALA A 119 1.91 -21.95 4.14
N ASN A 120 2.36 -21.12 3.21
CA ASN A 120 3.68 -20.50 3.27
C ASN A 120 3.78 -19.43 4.37
N THR A 121 2.73 -18.64 4.57
CA THR A 121 2.65 -17.67 5.66
C THR A 121 2.82 -18.34 7.03
N LEU A 122 2.19 -19.50 7.22
CA LEU A 122 2.36 -20.27 8.46
C LEU A 122 3.81 -20.75 8.66
N LYS A 123 4.48 -21.21 7.59
CA LYS A 123 5.90 -21.58 7.65
C LYS A 123 6.79 -20.37 7.93
N ASN A 124 6.50 -19.23 7.29
CA ASN A 124 7.24 -17.98 7.47
C ASN A 124 7.16 -17.47 8.92
N ALA A 125 6.04 -17.66 9.61
CA ALA A 125 5.87 -17.21 10.99
C ALA A 125 7.00 -17.66 11.93
N THR A 126 7.54 -18.86 11.72
CA THR A 126 8.65 -19.42 12.51
C THR A 126 9.96 -19.48 11.75
N GLY A 127 9.97 -19.29 10.43
CA GLY A 127 11.14 -19.48 9.56
C GLY A 127 11.74 -18.17 9.02
N ALA A 128 10.95 -17.12 8.87
CA ALA A 128 11.44 -15.84 8.36
C ALA A 128 12.10 -15.02 9.46
N SER A 129 13.19 -14.33 9.12
CA SER A 129 13.87 -13.42 10.04
C SER A 129 14.41 -12.19 9.33
N LEU A 130 14.43 -11.05 10.04
CA LEU A 130 15.10 -9.84 9.58
C LEU A 130 16.60 -9.89 9.91
N VAL A 131 17.40 -9.58 8.91
CA VAL A 131 18.87 -9.48 9.02
C VAL A 131 19.35 -8.17 8.39
N ALA A 132 20.66 -7.90 8.49
CA ALA A 132 21.28 -6.71 7.90
C ALA A 132 20.55 -5.41 8.31
N ASP A 133 20.39 -5.19 9.62
CA ASP A 133 19.68 -4.03 10.20
C ASP A 133 18.27 -3.82 9.61
N GLY A 134 17.58 -4.93 9.29
CA GLY A 134 16.23 -4.93 8.76
C GLY A 134 16.12 -4.69 7.26
N GLN A 135 17.24 -4.65 6.54
CA GLN A 135 17.27 -4.44 5.08
C GLN A 135 17.03 -5.72 4.28
N LYS A 136 17.05 -6.89 4.95
CA LYS A 136 16.91 -8.18 4.28
C LYS A 136 16.05 -9.14 5.11
N ILE A 137 15.28 -9.96 4.43
CA ILE A 137 14.59 -11.12 5.00
C ILE A 137 15.31 -12.38 4.57
N GLU A 138 15.54 -13.29 5.50
CA GLU A 138 16.03 -14.66 5.22
C GLU A 138 15.00 -15.70 5.65
N GLY A 139 15.02 -16.86 4.99
CA GLY A 139 14.18 -18.01 5.33
C GLY A 139 12.71 -17.93 4.89
N ASN A 140 12.30 -16.87 4.19
CA ASN A 140 10.91 -16.72 3.77
C ASN A 140 10.61 -17.43 2.42
N LEU A 141 9.42 -18.03 2.40
CA LEU A 141 8.75 -18.50 1.18
C LEU A 141 7.81 -17.41 0.64
N PRO A 142 7.35 -17.52 -0.62
CA PRO A 142 6.29 -16.67 -1.16
C PRO A 142 5.00 -16.79 -0.33
N GLY A 143 4.81 -15.84 0.56
CA GLY A 143 3.76 -15.76 1.57
C GLY A 143 3.95 -14.47 2.35
N LEU A 144 3.11 -14.18 3.32
CA LEU A 144 3.33 -13.08 4.24
C LEU A 144 4.55 -13.42 5.13
N PRO A 145 5.59 -12.57 5.18
CA PRO A 145 6.80 -12.94 5.92
C PRO A 145 6.60 -12.94 7.44
N PHE A 146 5.84 -11.97 7.98
CA PHE A 146 5.69 -11.75 9.42
C PHE A 146 4.21 -11.62 9.82
N PRO A 147 3.41 -12.69 9.81
CA PRO A 147 1.98 -12.60 10.12
C PRO A 147 1.69 -12.16 11.57
N ILE A 148 2.65 -12.31 12.46
CA ILE A 148 2.60 -11.84 13.86
C ILE A 148 3.83 -10.95 14.11
N PRO A 149 3.84 -9.72 13.58
CA PRO A 149 5.03 -8.88 13.62
C PRO A 149 5.37 -8.42 15.04
N GLN A 150 6.67 -8.38 15.35
CA GLN A 150 7.22 -7.93 16.62
C GLN A 150 7.90 -6.56 16.52
N SER A 151 8.07 -6.05 15.30
CA SER A 151 8.76 -4.79 15.03
C SER A 151 8.11 -3.97 13.93
N ALA A 152 8.44 -2.70 13.89
CA ALA A 152 7.99 -1.77 12.83
C ALA A 152 8.43 -2.23 11.43
N LEU A 153 9.66 -2.72 11.32
CA LEU A 153 10.19 -3.19 10.04
C LEU A 153 9.48 -4.45 9.56
N GLU A 154 9.09 -5.37 10.44
CA GLU A 154 8.29 -6.53 10.05
C GLU A 154 6.92 -6.13 9.50
N VAL A 155 6.26 -5.13 10.11
CA VAL A 155 5.01 -4.56 9.60
C VAL A 155 5.23 -3.94 8.21
N MET A 156 6.30 -3.17 8.02
CA MET A 156 6.60 -2.54 6.75
C MET A 156 6.97 -3.54 5.66
N TRP A 157 7.73 -4.59 5.99
CA TRP A 157 8.03 -5.66 5.04
C TRP A 157 6.80 -6.40 4.57
N ASN A 158 5.82 -6.66 5.46
CA ASN A 158 4.53 -7.22 5.06
C ASN A 158 3.83 -6.37 3.99
N HIS A 159 3.96 -5.05 4.07
CA HIS A 159 3.44 -4.14 3.07
C HIS A 159 4.26 -4.17 1.77
N MET A 160 5.59 -4.11 1.88
CA MET A 160 6.48 -3.94 0.74
C MET A 160 6.46 -5.13 -0.21
N ILE A 161 6.30 -6.36 0.31
CA ILE A 161 6.25 -7.59 -0.49
C ILE A 161 4.91 -8.32 -0.38
N ARG A 162 3.82 -7.55 -0.18
CA ARG A 162 2.45 -8.10 -0.12
C ARG A 162 2.07 -8.84 -1.39
N TYR A 163 1.10 -9.75 -1.27
CA TYR A 163 0.57 -10.51 -2.41
C TYR A 163 0.14 -9.61 -3.57
N GLY A 164 0.53 -9.99 -4.76
CA GLY A 164 0.13 -9.36 -6.01
C GLY A 164 -0.05 -10.39 -7.12
N GLU A 165 -0.94 -10.09 -8.04
CA GLU A 165 -1.18 -10.84 -9.26
C GLU A 165 -0.80 -10.00 -10.48
N ASP A 166 -0.50 -10.66 -11.59
CA ASP A 166 -0.15 -9.95 -12.83
C ASP A 166 -1.35 -9.14 -13.34
N PHE A 167 -1.10 -7.91 -13.74
CA PHE A 167 -2.15 -7.06 -14.29
C PHE A 167 -1.63 -6.06 -15.32
N ASN A 168 -2.53 -5.61 -16.16
CA ASN A 168 -2.34 -4.43 -17.01
C ASN A 168 -3.26 -3.31 -16.52
N MET A 169 -2.78 -2.08 -16.60
CA MET A 169 -3.54 -0.91 -16.18
C MET A 169 -3.30 0.24 -17.16
N ASP A 170 -4.35 0.67 -17.86
CA ASP A 170 -4.38 1.96 -18.54
C ASP A 170 -4.79 3.02 -17.52
N TYR A 171 -4.03 4.11 -17.42
CA TYR A 171 -4.32 5.15 -16.42
C TYR A 171 -3.90 6.53 -16.88
N ASP A 172 -4.60 7.50 -16.33
CA ASP A 172 -4.28 8.91 -16.39
C ASP A 172 -3.89 9.44 -15.02
N VAL A 173 -2.88 10.28 -14.96
CA VAL A 173 -2.44 10.95 -13.74
C VAL A 173 -2.72 12.43 -13.88
N TYR A 174 -3.45 12.96 -12.92
CA TYR A 174 -3.75 14.38 -12.82
C TYR A 174 -3.17 14.97 -11.54
N TYR A 175 -2.89 16.26 -11.58
CA TYR A 175 -2.71 17.08 -10.39
C TYR A 175 -3.57 18.34 -10.49
N VAL A 176 -3.92 18.93 -9.37
CA VAL A 176 -4.65 20.20 -9.34
C VAL A 176 -3.63 21.32 -9.22
N GLY A 177 -3.63 22.22 -10.19
CA GLY A 177 -2.76 23.38 -10.21
C GLY A 177 -3.12 24.44 -9.16
N SER A 178 -2.26 25.43 -8.97
CA SER A 178 -2.52 26.55 -8.04
C SER A 178 -3.75 27.40 -8.40
N ASN A 179 -4.25 27.26 -9.62
CA ASN A 179 -5.48 27.89 -10.10
C ASN A 179 -6.74 27.04 -9.86
N GLY A 180 -6.62 25.94 -9.10
CA GLY A 180 -7.72 25.01 -8.80
C GLY A 180 -8.14 24.11 -9.95
N LYS A 181 -7.42 24.10 -11.09
CA LYS A 181 -7.82 23.33 -12.26
C LYS A 181 -7.03 22.02 -12.37
N PRO A 182 -7.71 20.89 -12.72
CA PRO A 182 -7.04 19.66 -13.04
C PRO A 182 -6.13 19.80 -14.26
N VAL A 183 -4.94 19.23 -14.17
CA VAL A 183 -3.94 19.17 -15.25
C VAL A 183 -3.54 17.72 -15.46
N LEU A 184 -3.73 17.21 -16.68
CA LEU A 184 -3.26 15.90 -17.08
C LEU A 184 -1.72 15.88 -17.14
N SER A 185 -1.10 15.11 -16.28
CA SER A 185 0.36 14.97 -16.21
C SER A 185 0.88 13.82 -17.05
N THR A 186 0.21 12.68 -17.02
CA THR A 186 0.65 11.44 -17.71
C THR A 186 -0.55 10.62 -18.13
N THR A 187 -0.49 10.08 -19.35
CA THR A 187 -1.28 8.92 -19.78
C THR A 187 -0.31 7.78 -20.03
N ALA A 188 -0.55 6.62 -19.47
CA ALA A 188 0.32 5.47 -19.63
C ALA A 188 -0.42 4.13 -19.58
N LEU A 189 0.20 3.11 -20.19
CA LEU A 189 -0.13 1.70 -19.98
C LEU A 189 0.97 1.09 -19.11
N SER A 190 0.58 0.50 -17.99
CA SER A 190 1.45 -0.23 -17.10
C SER A 190 1.15 -1.72 -17.17
N THR A 191 2.21 -2.53 -17.23
CA THR A 191 2.15 -3.98 -17.05
C THR A 191 2.96 -4.34 -15.82
N SER A 192 2.33 -4.98 -14.86
CA SER A 192 2.97 -5.47 -13.64
C SER A 192 2.93 -6.99 -13.61
N VAL A 193 4.07 -7.60 -13.33
CA VAL A 193 4.18 -9.03 -13.07
C VAL A 193 4.83 -9.24 -11.71
N PHE A 194 4.45 -10.32 -11.03
CA PHE A 194 4.92 -10.64 -9.68
C PHE A 194 5.66 -11.97 -9.65
N PRO A 195 6.93 -12.00 -10.05
CA PRO A 195 7.72 -13.23 -10.15
C PRO A 195 7.80 -14.01 -8.85
N MET A 196 7.88 -13.30 -7.71
CA MET A 196 7.92 -13.90 -6.38
C MET A 196 6.81 -14.95 -6.15
N PHE A 197 5.62 -14.73 -6.72
CA PHE A 197 4.46 -15.60 -6.50
C PHE A 197 4.24 -16.65 -7.59
N LYS A 198 5.20 -16.81 -8.53
CA LYS A 198 5.14 -17.83 -9.60
C LYS A 198 5.74 -19.17 -9.20
N THR A 199 6.58 -19.17 -8.19
CA THR A 199 7.26 -20.37 -7.66
C THR A 199 6.98 -20.51 -6.17
N PRO A 200 5.76 -20.90 -5.77
CA PRO A 200 5.34 -20.90 -4.36
C PRO A 200 6.14 -21.85 -3.46
N ASP A 201 6.77 -22.86 -4.03
CA ASP A 201 7.53 -23.86 -3.28
C ASP A 201 9.03 -23.52 -3.13
N GLU A 202 9.49 -22.44 -3.74
CA GLU A 202 10.90 -22.02 -3.70
C GLU A 202 11.08 -20.83 -2.74
N PRO A 203 12.20 -20.76 -1.98
CA PRO A 203 12.55 -19.59 -1.20
C PRO A 203 12.62 -18.33 -2.07
N VAL A 204 12.15 -17.19 -1.52
CA VAL A 204 12.12 -15.91 -2.27
C VAL A 204 13.52 -15.51 -2.79
N GLY A 205 14.54 -15.56 -1.96
CA GLY A 205 15.91 -15.26 -2.37
C GLY A 205 16.04 -13.89 -3.04
N GLU A 206 16.64 -13.86 -4.23
CA GLU A 206 16.82 -12.65 -5.05
C GLU A 206 15.67 -12.42 -6.05
N THR A 207 14.61 -13.24 -6.01
CA THR A 207 13.46 -13.10 -6.93
C THR A 207 12.78 -11.76 -6.71
N PRO A 208 12.59 -10.93 -7.74
CA PRO A 208 11.89 -9.65 -7.59
C PRO A 208 10.47 -9.84 -7.05
N TRP A 209 10.05 -8.94 -6.16
CA TRP A 209 8.64 -8.86 -5.76
C TRP A 209 7.77 -8.56 -6.96
N THR A 210 8.08 -7.47 -7.70
CA THR A 210 7.38 -7.10 -8.93
C THR A 210 8.35 -6.57 -9.98
N MET A 211 7.97 -6.77 -11.23
CA MET A 211 8.56 -6.11 -12.40
C MET A 211 7.47 -5.28 -13.05
N LEU A 212 7.72 -3.98 -13.17
CA LEU A 212 6.78 -2.99 -13.69
C LEU A 212 7.33 -2.40 -14.99
N ARG A 213 6.54 -2.47 -16.05
CA ARG A 213 6.80 -1.78 -17.31
C ARG A 213 5.76 -0.71 -17.54
N ILE A 214 6.18 0.53 -17.71
CA ILE A 214 5.31 1.68 -17.99
C ILE A 214 5.60 2.19 -19.39
N ASN A 215 4.58 2.20 -20.25
CA ASN A 215 4.63 2.76 -21.60
C ASN A 215 3.91 4.11 -21.58
N TYR A 216 4.64 5.20 -21.72
CA TYR A 216 4.08 6.55 -21.69
C TYR A 216 3.42 6.88 -23.03
N LYS A 217 2.16 7.33 -23.00
CA LYS A 217 1.35 7.74 -24.16
C LYS A 217 1.24 9.27 -24.26
N ALA A 218 1.19 9.97 -23.12
CA ALA A 218 1.14 11.42 -23.03
C ALA A 218 1.95 11.93 -21.82
N PRO A 219 2.38 13.20 -21.81
CA PRO A 219 2.27 14.21 -22.88
C PRO A 219 3.17 13.88 -24.09
N ALA A 220 2.97 14.58 -25.19
CA ALA A 220 3.67 14.32 -26.46
C ALA A 220 5.21 14.22 -26.31
N ARG A 221 5.82 15.02 -25.41
CA ARG A 221 7.27 14.97 -25.14
C ARG A 221 7.77 13.65 -24.55
N ARG A 222 6.85 12.85 -23.96
CA ARG A 222 7.15 11.53 -23.35
C ARG A 222 6.58 10.36 -24.13
N ALA A 223 5.75 10.62 -25.14
CA ALA A 223 5.11 9.58 -25.91
C ALA A 223 6.13 8.60 -26.51
N GLY A 224 5.97 7.31 -26.23
CA GLY A 224 6.88 6.25 -26.64
C GLY A 224 8.06 6.00 -25.69
N GLU A 225 8.26 6.78 -24.63
CA GLU A 225 9.19 6.41 -23.56
C GLU A 225 8.69 5.15 -22.85
N ILE A 226 9.62 4.33 -22.39
CA ILE A 226 9.33 3.15 -21.58
C ILE A 226 10.19 3.19 -20.32
N LEU A 227 9.58 2.99 -19.18
CA LEU A 227 10.27 2.74 -17.91
C LEU A 227 10.06 1.28 -17.50
N LEU A 228 11.14 0.57 -17.22
CA LEU A 228 11.12 -0.76 -16.64
C LEU A 228 11.72 -0.68 -15.23
N VAL A 229 11.01 -1.21 -14.24
CA VAL A 229 11.45 -1.24 -12.84
C VAL A 229 11.39 -2.66 -12.33
N HIS A 230 12.44 -3.11 -11.67
CA HIS A 230 12.47 -4.34 -10.89
C HIS A 230 12.57 -3.95 -9.42
N GLU A 231 11.52 -4.28 -8.65
CA GLU A 231 11.53 -4.13 -7.21
C GLU A 231 12.11 -5.38 -6.56
N PRO A 232 13.02 -5.24 -5.61
CA PRO A 232 13.59 -6.42 -4.93
C PRO A 232 12.51 -7.15 -4.15
N GLY A 233 12.68 -8.46 -3.98
CA GLY A 233 11.80 -9.27 -3.15
C GLY A 233 12.13 -9.13 -1.67
N ALA A 234 13.23 -9.71 -1.24
CA ALA A 234 13.55 -9.84 0.18
C ALA A 234 14.88 -9.14 0.57
N ASP A 235 15.51 -8.37 -0.32
CA ASP A 235 16.87 -7.86 -0.09
C ASP A 235 17.05 -6.42 -0.65
N TYR A 236 17.23 -5.46 0.25
CA TYR A 236 17.57 -4.06 -0.05
C TYR A 236 19.02 -3.72 0.33
N THR A 237 19.85 -4.68 0.67
CA THR A 237 21.27 -4.43 0.96
C THR A 237 21.98 -3.81 -0.24
N GLU A 238 23.17 -3.27 -0.02
CA GLU A 238 23.91 -2.53 -1.04
C GLU A 238 23.99 -3.27 -2.38
N GLY A 239 23.60 -2.61 -3.45
CA GLY A 239 23.55 -3.15 -4.81
C GLY A 239 22.38 -4.08 -5.13
N LYS A 240 21.51 -4.41 -4.16
CA LYS A 240 20.37 -5.31 -4.31
C LYS A 240 19.01 -4.61 -4.41
N GLY A 241 18.95 -3.30 -4.14
CA GLY A 241 17.74 -2.50 -4.19
C GLY A 241 17.10 -2.39 -5.58
N ARG A 242 16.14 -1.49 -5.71
CA ARG A 242 15.42 -1.21 -6.97
C ARG A 242 16.37 -1.00 -8.14
N LYS A 243 16.06 -1.65 -9.26
CA LYS A 243 16.74 -1.45 -10.54
C LYS A 243 15.75 -0.91 -11.56
N ALA A 244 16.16 0.14 -12.30
CA ALA A 244 15.29 0.75 -13.30
C ALA A 244 16.05 1.04 -14.59
N TRP A 245 15.35 0.88 -15.72
CA TRP A 245 15.85 1.17 -17.06
C TRP A 245 14.83 2.03 -17.79
N GLN A 246 15.32 3.03 -18.50
CA GLN A 246 14.50 3.92 -19.31
C GLN A 246 14.90 3.85 -20.78
N TYR A 247 13.92 3.60 -21.65
CA TYR A 247 14.05 3.78 -23.08
C TYR A 247 13.64 5.21 -23.45
N LEU A 248 14.52 5.95 -24.09
CA LEU A 248 14.31 7.31 -24.55
C LEU A 248 14.17 7.33 -26.08
N VAL A 249 13.00 7.75 -26.57
CA VAL A 249 12.65 7.74 -28.00
C VAL A 249 13.64 8.55 -28.84
N GLY A 250 13.97 9.75 -28.42
CA GLY A 250 14.89 10.63 -29.16
C GLY A 250 16.31 10.10 -29.29
N GLN A 251 16.73 9.21 -28.40
CA GLN A 251 18.06 8.61 -28.40
C GLN A 251 18.06 7.17 -28.93
N ARG A 252 16.89 6.54 -29.03
CA ARG A 252 16.71 5.12 -29.41
C ARG A 252 17.59 4.18 -28.59
N ARG A 253 17.77 4.49 -27.30
CA ARG A 253 18.63 3.75 -26.36
C ARG A 253 17.94 3.49 -25.05
N VAL A 254 18.24 2.32 -24.48
CA VAL A 254 17.92 2.01 -23.09
C VAL A 254 19.09 2.48 -22.20
N ARG A 255 18.77 3.14 -21.11
CA ARG A 255 19.73 3.58 -20.08
C ARG A 255 19.32 3.03 -18.74
N LEU A 256 20.30 2.71 -17.92
CA LEU A 256 20.05 2.55 -16.49
C LEU A 256 19.57 3.90 -15.92
N ALA A 257 18.53 3.85 -15.10
CA ALA A 257 17.94 5.04 -14.46
C ALA A 257 18.23 5.00 -12.93
N PRO A 258 19.45 5.29 -12.50
CA PRO A 258 19.85 5.18 -11.09
C PRO A 258 19.13 6.18 -10.18
N ALA A 259 18.58 7.25 -10.76
CA ALA A 259 17.85 8.29 -10.02
C ALA A 259 16.41 7.89 -9.63
N VAL A 260 15.94 6.68 -10.01
CA VAL A 260 14.59 6.19 -9.68
C VAL A 260 14.60 5.51 -8.32
N SER A 261 15.06 6.22 -7.29
CA SER A 261 15.14 5.70 -5.92
C SER A 261 14.83 6.78 -4.90
N PHE A 262 14.38 6.37 -3.74
CA PHE A 262 14.09 7.24 -2.59
C PHE A 262 13.20 8.45 -2.94
N ASP A 263 13.61 9.63 -2.44
CA ASP A 263 12.91 10.90 -2.55
C ASP A 263 13.15 11.65 -3.88
N THR A 264 13.63 10.99 -4.92
CA THR A 264 13.69 11.61 -6.24
C THR A 264 12.29 11.98 -6.70
N PRO A 265 12.03 13.27 -7.04
CA PRO A 265 10.71 13.68 -7.51
C PRO A 265 10.27 12.92 -8.74
N ASN A 266 9.05 12.40 -8.73
CA ASN A 266 8.51 11.62 -9.84
C ASN A 266 7.98 12.54 -10.95
N PRO A 267 8.61 12.60 -12.13
CA PRO A 267 8.16 13.46 -13.23
C PRO A 267 6.82 13.01 -13.82
N GLY A 268 6.41 11.76 -13.58
CA GLY A 268 5.10 11.25 -14.01
C GLY A 268 3.92 11.92 -13.32
N VAL A 269 4.16 12.51 -12.14
CA VAL A 269 3.17 13.25 -11.34
C VAL A 269 3.58 14.71 -11.14
N ALA A 270 4.32 15.28 -12.08
CA ALA A 270 4.84 16.65 -12.03
C ALA A 270 5.69 16.96 -10.76
N GLY A 271 6.30 15.94 -10.16
CA GLY A 271 7.13 16.09 -8.96
C GLY A 271 6.34 16.31 -7.65
N THR A 272 5.03 16.11 -7.67
CA THR A 272 4.18 16.24 -6.46
C THR A 272 4.38 15.13 -5.44
N THR A 273 4.94 13.98 -5.89
CA THR A 273 5.34 12.86 -5.05
C THR A 273 6.75 12.40 -5.40
N THR A 274 7.32 11.54 -4.57
CA THR A 274 8.62 10.92 -4.81
C THR A 274 8.45 9.48 -5.31
N TYR A 275 9.53 8.84 -5.76
CA TYR A 275 9.45 7.46 -6.24
C TYR A 275 9.16 6.45 -5.13
N ASP A 276 9.57 6.72 -3.90
CA ASP A 276 9.27 5.85 -2.75
C ASP A 276 7.90 6.11 -2.10
N ASP A 277 7.14 7.10 -2.58
CA ASP A 277 5.72 7.27 -2.25
C ASP A 277 4.81 6.29 -3.04
N SER A 278 5.36 5.55 -4.00
CA SER A 278 4.59 4.53 -4.71
C SER A 278 3.99 3.53 -3.71
N PHE A 279 2.68 3.24 -3.85
CA PHE A 279 1.94 2.42 -2.88
C PHE A 279 1.96 2.95 -1.43
N ILE A 280 2.08 4.28 -1.24
CA ILE A 280 2.29 5.00 0.01
C ILE A 280 3.72 4.83 0.55
N TYR A 281 4.29 3.63 0.46
CA TYR A 281 5.71 3.38 0.69
C TYR A 281 6.21 2.21 -0.16
N ASN A 282 7.26 2.45 -0.92
CA ASN A 282 7.98 1.42 -1.66
C ASN A 282 9.44 1.85 -1.86
N GLY A 283 10.31 1.47 -0.94
CA GLY A 283 11.72 1.84 -0.97
C GLY A 283 12.55 1.12 0.08
N SER A 284 13.87 1.35 0.07
CA SER A 284 14.76 0.81 1.08
C SER A 284 14.46 1.42 2.46
N PRO A 285 14.36 0.60 3.51
CA PRO A 285 14.09 1.10 4.86
C PRO A 285 15.31 1.76 5.52
N GLU A 286 16.48 1.78 4.89
CA GLU A 286 17.77 2.12 5.49
C GLU A 286 17.88 3.54 6.06
N ARG A 287 17.15 4.51 5.48
CA ARG A 287 17.31 5.94 5.81
C ARG A 287 16.53 6.39 7.05
N PHE A 288 15.67 5.55 7.57
CA PHE A 288 14.78 5.91 8.68
C PHE A 288 15.00 5.01 9.90
N ASP A 289 14.80 5.58 11.08
CA ASP A 289 14.59 4.85 12.31
C ASP A 289 13.10 4.55 12.47
N TRP A 290 12.77 3.29 12.63
CA TRP A 290 11.40 2.78 12.59
C TRP A 290 10.89 2.43 13.98
N THR A 291 9.69 2.88 14.31
CA THR A 291 9.05 2.65 15.61
C THR A 291 7.66 2.08 15.42
N LEU A 292 7.39 0.92 16.01
CA LEU A 292 6.05 0.34 16.06
C LEU A 292 5.26 1.02 17.18
N ILE A 293 4.23 1.77 16.81
CA ILE A 293 3.33 2.41 17.77
C ILE A 293 2.31 1.41 18.32
N GLY A 294 1.88 0.46 17.49
CA GLY A 294 0.91 -0.58 17.87
C GLY A 294 -0.25 -0.66 16.90
N LYS A 295 -1.34 -1.28 17.35
CA LYS A 295 -2.59 -1.44 16.61
C LYS A 295 -3.68 -0.53 17.16
N LYS A 296 -4.49 0.08 16.28
CA LYS A 296 -5.60 0.95 16.66
C LYS A 296 -6.76 0.80 15.67
N GLU A 297 -7.97 1.03 16.15
CA GLU A 297 -9.14 1.18 15.29
C GLU A 297 -9.18 2.59 14.71
N MET A 298 -9.20 2.71 13.38
CA MET A 298 -9.14 3.99 12.68
C MET A 298 -10.15 4.00 11.54
N ILE A 299 -10.66 5.18 11.19
CA ILE A 299 -11.46 5.40 9.97
C ILE A 299 -10.48 5.71 8.84
N VAL A 300 -10.47 4.82 7.85
CA VAL A 300 -9.52 4.86 6.72
C VAL A 300 -10.25 4.61 5.41
N PRO A 301 -9.70 5.06 4.26
CA PRO A 301 -10.30 4.72 2.97
C PRO A 301 -10.19 3.22 2.72
N SER A 302 -11.31 2.61 2.32
CA SER A 302 -11.39 1.18 2.03
C SER A 302 -12.50 0.93 1.00
N ASN A 303 -12.36 -0.11 0.20
CA ASN A 303 -13.37 -0.55 -0.78
C ASN A 303 -13.91 0.59 -1.68
N SER A 304 -13.06 1.55 -2.06
CA SER A 304 -13.43 2.72 -2.86
C SER A 304 -13.57 2.40 -4.35
N TYR A 305 -14.43 1.43 -4.70
CA TYR A 305 -14.66 1.00 -6.09
C TYR A 305 -15.12 2.18 -6.97
N LYS A 306 -16.00 3.01 -6.46
CA LYS A 306 -16.52 4.20 -7.15
C LYS A 306 -15.38 5.14 -7.58
N PHE A 307 -14.38 5.36 -6.71
CA PHE A 307 -13.22 6.18 -7.02
C PHE A 307 -12.39 5.59 -8.16
N VAL A 308 -12.21 4.27 -8.17
CA VAL A 308 -11.28 3.61 -9.12
C VAL A 308 -11.94 3.32 -10.47
N PHE A 309 -13.23 2.94 -10.49
CA PHE A 309 -13.85 2.34 -11.68
C PHE A 309 -15.08 3.08 -12.21
N GLU A 310 -15.77 3.90 -11.41
CA GLU A 310 -17.08 4.42 -11.79
C GLU A 310 -17.11 5.93 -12.06
N ASN A 311 -16.12 6.68 -11.56
CA ASN A 311 -16.13 8.13 -11.68
C ASN A 311 -15.30 8.65 -12.84
N LYS A 312 -15.79 9.72 -13.45
CA LYS A 312 -15.00 10.53 -14.36
C LYS A 312 -14.12 11.50 -13.58
N VAL A 313 -13.00 11.90 -14.18
CA VAL A 313 -12.04 12.82 -13.58
C VAL A 313 -12.69 14.12 -13.12
N GLU A 314 -13.59 14.65 -13.94
CA GLU A 314 -14.33 15.90 -13.68
C GLU A 314 -15.21 15.80 -12.44
N ASP A 315 -15.72 14.60 -12.13
CA ASP A 315 -16.58 14.33 -10.99
C ASP A 315 -15.80 14.05 -9.71
N MET A 316 -14.50 13.73 -9.82
CA MET A 316 -13.66 13.33 -8.68
C MET A 316 -12.75 14.46 -8.18
N LEU A 317 -12.23 15.29 -9.08
CA LEU A 317 -11.21 16.28 -8.74
C LEU A 317 -11.85 17.63 -8.43
N GLY A 318 -11.98 17.91 -7.14
CA GLY A 318 -12.29 19.26 -6.67
C GLY A 318 -11.07 20.18 -6.67
N GLU A 319 -11.31 21.46 -6.54
CA GLU A 319 -10.26 22.50 -6.48
C GLU A 319 -9.30 22.31 -5.29
N LYS A 320 -9.81 21.85 -4.15
CA LYS A 320 -9.10 21.76 -2.87
C LYS A 320 -8.91 20.33 -2.36
N PHE A 321 -9.85 19.46 -2.65
CA PHE A 321 -9.86 18.05 -2.23
C PHE A 321 -10.69 17.22 -3.22
N LEU A 322 -10.57 15.90 -3.12
CA LEU A 322 -11.38 14.95 -3.91
C LEU A 322 -12.85 15.03 -3.52
N ASP A 323 -13.76 14.78 -4.46
CA ASP A 323 -15.17 14.70 -4.12
C ASP A 323 -15.39 13.68 -2.99
N PRO A 324 -15.96 14.12 -1.86
CA PRO A 324 -16.25 13.22 -0.74
C PRO A 324 -17.16 12.04 -1.08
N GLU A 325 -18.01 12.17 -2.10
CA GLU A 325 -18.90 11.08 -2.55
C GLU A 325 -18.17 9.98 -3.33
N ALA A 326 -16.95 10.24 -3.78
CA ALA A 326 -16.14 9.25 -4.48
C ALA A 326 -15.39 8.32 -3.54
N ILE A 327 -15.14 8.74 -2.29
CA ILE A 327 -14.32 8.01 -1.33
C ILE A 327 -15.21 7.30 -0.32
N ARG A 328 -15.00 5.98 -0.18
CA ARG A 328 -15.61 5.16 0.85
C ARG A 328 -14.69 5.10 2.06
N TRP A 329 -15.21 5.44 3.24
CA TRP A 329 -14.50 5.36 4.50
C TRP A 329 -15.09 4.26 5.36
N GLU A 330 -14.22 3.43 5.95
CA GLU A 330 -14.61 2.32 6.82
C GLU A 330 -13.74 2.31 8.08
N LYS A 331 -14.25 1.76 9.17
CA LYS A 331 -13.50 1.59 10.41
C LYS A 331 -12.72 0.27 10.37
N HIS A 332 -11.40 0.33 10.42
CA HIS A 332 -10.52 -0.86 10.39
C HIS A 332 -9.52 -0.84 11.53
N ARG A 333 -9.05 -2.02 11.94
CA ARG A 333 -7.84 -2.12 12.75
C ARG A 333 -6.63 -1.91 11.85
N VAL A 334 -5.78 -0.98 12.26
CA VAL A 334 -4.56 -0.66 11.53
C VAL A 334 -3.33 -0.75 12.43
N TRP A 335 -2.25 -1.26 11.88
CA TRP A 335 -0.92 -1.12 12.46
C TRP A 335 -0.43 0.30 12.20
N ILE A 336 0.15 0.93 13.21
CA ILE A 336 0.71 2.28 13.12
C ILE A 336 2.21 2.18 13.25
N VAL A 337 2.91 2.63 12.21
CA VAL A 337 4.37 2.67 12.15
C VAL A 337 4.82 4.10 11.96
N ASP A 338 5.69 4.56 12.83
CA ASP A 338 6.35 5.86 12.72
C ASP A 338 7.78 5.70 12.24
N SER A 339 8.24 6.63 11.43
CA SER A 339 9.62 6.64 10.92
C SER A 339 10.22 8.03 11.00
N ASN A 340 11.40 8.14 11.57
CA ASN A 340 12.16 9.39 11.67
C ASN A 340 13.43 9.27 10.85
N LEU A 341 13.75 10.31 10.09
CA LEU A 341 14.97 10.34 9.27
C LEU A 341 16.20 10.21 10.16
N LYS A 342 17.07 9.24 9.85
CA LYS A 342 18.33 9.02 10.55
C LYS A 342 19.26 10.24 10.43
N GLU A 343 20.01 10.53 11.49
CA GLU A 343 21.05 11.53 11.47
C GLU A 343 22.06 11.25 10.33
N GLY A 344 22.41 12.29 9.59
CA GLY A 344 23.31 12.17 8.43
C GLY A 344 22.66 11.67 7.14
N SER A 345 21.43 11.16 7.19
CA SER A 345 20.66 10.78 6.00
C SER A 345 19.96 11.98 5.38
N ARG A 346 19.61 11.88 4.09
CA ARG A 346 18.86 12.91 3.36
C ARG A 346 17.57 12.32 2.80
N HIS A 347 16.48 13.03 3.02
CA HIS A 347 15.18 12.74 2.45
C HIS A 347 14.30 14.01 2.48
N LEU A 348 13.32 14.10 1.55
CA LEU A 348 12.35 15.20 1.53
C LEU A 348 11.51 15.23 2.83
N TYR A 349 11.18 14.07 3.37
CA TYR A 349 10.43 13.93 4.62
C TYR A 349 11.37 13.65 5.79
N SER A 350 11.28 14.46 6.84
CA SER A 350 11.99 14.24 8.10
C SER A 350 11.31 13.19 8.98
N ARG A 351 10.00 13.01 8.80
CA ARG A 351 9.18 12.03 9.52
C ARG A 351 8.04 11.57 8.63
N ARG A 352 7.69 10.28 8.74
CA ARG A 352 6.53 9.67 8.08
C ARG A 352 5.82 8.75 9.07
N THR A 353 4.49 8.73 9.05
CA THR A 353 3.68 7.80 9.83
C THR A 353 2.78 7.03 8.89
N PHE A 354 2.79 5.71 9.01
CA PHE A 354 2.05 4.80 8.14
C PHE A 354 0.97 4.07 8.91
N TYR A 355 -0.17 3.89 8.26
CA TYR A 355 -1.33 3.16 8.75
C TYR A 355 -1.61 2.00 7.82
N LEU A 356 -1.44 0.76 8.31
CA LEU A 356 -1.57 -0.46 7.51
C LEU A 356 -2.73 -1.30 8.04
N THR A 357 -3.66 -1.69 7.17
CA THR A 357 -4.77 -2.54 7.58
C THR A 357 -4.27 -3.93 7.96
N GLU A 358 -4.78 -4.49 9.07
CA GLU A 358 -4.36 -5.82 9.54
C GLU A 358 -4.76 -6.96 8.59
N ASP A 359 -5.85 -6.78 7.81
CA ASP A 359 -6.37 -7.80 6.92
C ASP A 359 -5.58 -7.95 5.62
N SER A 360 -5.11 -6.85 5.05
CA SER A 360 -4.46 -6.84 3.72
C SER A 360 -2.98 -6.47 3.75
N TRP A 361 -2.50 -5.93 4.87
CA TRP A 361 -1.15 -5.35 5.02
C TRP A 361 -0.86 -4.22 4.02
N THR A 362 -1.91 -3.60 3.51
CA THR A 362 -1.80 -2.44 2.65
C THR A 362 -1.77 -1.18 3.48
N ALA A 363 -0.80 -0.30 3.21
CA ALA A 363 -0.83 1.04 3.76
C ALA A 363 -2.01 1.81 3.15
N VAL A 364 -2.77 2.50 3.99
CA VAL A 364 -3.98 3.25 3.60
C VAL A 364 -3.90 4.73 3.97
N ALA A 365 -2.89 5.10 4.74
CA ALA A 365 -2.55 6.49 5.05
C ALA A 365 -1.09 6.58 5.50
#